data_72621a8fde94eef56f7f090af3e12a35
#
_entry.id   72621a8fde94eef56f7f090af3e12a35
#
_cell.length_a   1.000
_cell.length_b   1.000
_cell.length_c   1.000
_cell.angle_alpha   90.00
_cell.angle_beta   90.00
_cell.angle_gamma   90.00
#
_symmetry.space_group_name_H-M   'P 1'
#
loop_
_entity.id
_entity.type
_entity.pdbx_description
1 polymer ?
#
loop_
_entity_poly.entity_id
_entity_poly.type
_entity_poly.pdbx_seq_one_letter_code
_entity_poly.pdbx_strand_id
1 'polypeptide(L)'
;MKIEPIWPNGARLALSIVVDVEEGAEMSVADGDSRAEAVDEMGMMVKPGIRNFSNESNYAYGIKAGAPRIMDILTRRNLTATFTAAAQSLERAPDIARRITDDGHETCAHGYRWQVQHNMDEDAEREFIRRAAQSIEQTTGTRPVGWLSRYLFTANTRRLLIEEGYRYHMDDYSDDKPFWDTNTETGQPMLILPYAIDTNDMKMWNAPAYTPKDWADYLNDTLDVLYEEGAEVPRMMSLGLHLRIAGRPGRAAALESFLDRVNSTDGIWVATRAQIMEHWTKRFPPSNL
;
A
#
# COMPACT_ATOMS: atom_id res chain seq x y z
N MET A 1 -23.62 -26.92 -2.11
CA MET A 1 -23.53 -26.31 -3.46
C MET A 1 -22.11 -25.78 -3.58
N LYS A 2 -21.28 -26.25 -4.52
CA LYS A 2 -19.94 -25.66 -4.69
C LYS A 2 -20.16 -24.24 -5.23
N ILE A 3 -19.69 -23.25 -4.50
CA ILE A 3 -19.71 -21.85 -4.97
C ILE A 3 -18.74 -21.76 -6.15
N GLU A 4 -19.15 -21.14 -7.24
CA GLU A 4 -18.22 -20.86 -8.34
C GLU A 4 -17.11 -19.96 -7.83
N PRO A 5 -15.83 -20.26 -8.15
CA PRO A 5 -14.73 -19.42 -7.76
C PRO A 5 -14.97 -17.97 -8.19
N ILE A 6 -14.78 -17.05 -7.25
CA ILE A 6 -15.08 -15.63 -7.47
C ILE A 6 -13.93 -14.93 -8.18
N TRP A 7 -12.69 -15.33 -7.88
CA TRP A 7 -11.51 -14.73 -8.47
C TRP A 7 -11.15 -15.33 -9.83
N PRO A 8 -10.40 -14.61 -10.68
CA PRO A 8 -9.98 -15.10 -12.00
C PRO A 8 -9.29 -16.47 -11.94
N ASN A 9 -9.42 -17.22 -13.02
CA ASN A 9 -8.80 -18.54 -13.20
C ASN A 9 -9.15 -19.57 -12.11
N GLY A 10 -10.29 -19.40 -11.45
CA GLY A 10 -10.72 -20.30 -10.39
C GLY A 10 -9.96 -20.15 -9.07
N ALA A 11 -9.29 -19.01 -8.88
CA ALA A 11 -8.55 -18.75 -7.66
C ALA A 11 -9.50 -18.64 -6.45
N ARG A 12 -9.04 -19.14 -5.30
CA ARG A 12 -9.74 -19.08 -4.02
C ARG A 12 -9.43 -17.79 -3.27
N LEU A 13 -8.21 -17.28 -3.45
CA LEU A 13 -7.69 -16.12 -2.73
C LEU A 13 -7.11 -15.10 -3.72
N ALA A 14 -7.47 -13.82 -3.55
CA ALA A 14 -6.72 -12.72 -4.15
C ALA A 14 -5.64 -12.24 -3.18
N LEU A 15 -4.40 -12.18 -3.61
CA LEU A 15 -3.30 -11.64 -2.82
C LEU A 15 -2.80 -10.35 -3.45
N SER A 16 -2.83 -9.26 -2.67
CA SER A 16 -2.32 -7.95 -3.06
C SER A 16 -1.03 -7.65 -2.31
N ILE A 17 0.07 -7.55 -3.04
CA ILE A 17 1.34 -7.05 -2.50
C ILE A 17 1.32 -5.53 -2.62
N VAL A 18 1.44 -4.83 -1.50
CA VAL A 18 1.49 -3.36 -1.43
C VAL A 18 2.87 -2.94 -0.97
N VAL A 19 3.51 -2.05 -1.71
CA VAL A 19 4.83 -1.53 -1.40
C VAL A 19 4.74 -0.03 -1.19
N ASP A 20 4.94 0.43 0.04
CA ASP A 20 4.86 1.84 0.39
C ASP A 20 6.16 2.56 0.03
N VAL A 21 6.04 3.65 -0.75
CA VAL A 21 7.12 4.52 -1.19
C VAL A 21 6.95 5.88 -0.54
N GLU A 22 7.54 6.02 0.63
CA GLU A 22 7.38 7.19 1.50
C GLU A 22 8.66 8.05 1.55
N GLU A 23 9.78 7.42 1.24
CA GLU A 23 11.12 7.97 1.38
C GLU A 23 11.36 9.16 0.45
N GLY A 24 11.77 10.28 1.06
CA GLY A 24 11.92 11.56 0.37
C GLY A 24 10.66 12.45 0.42
N ALA A 25 9.55 11.95 0.99
CA ALA A 25 8.32 12.71 1.21
C ALA A 25 7.94 12.82 2.69
N GLU A 26 8.73 12.20 3.59
CA GLU A 26 8.62 12.33 5.04
C GLU A 26 8.84 13.76 5.53
N MET A 27 8.48 14.05 6.78
CA MET A 27 8.79 15.34 7.39
C MET A 27 10.30 15.53 7.54
N SER A 28 10.81 16.65 7.04
CA SER A 28 12.25 16.96 7.03
C SER A 28 12.51 18.44 7.35
N VAL A 29 13.32 18.70 8.36
CA VAL A 29 13.79 20.06 8.66
C VAL A 29 14.59 20.66 7.48
N ALA A 30 15.26 19.82 6.69
CA ALA A 30 15.96 20.25 5.48
C ALA A 30 14.98 20.75 4.39
N ASP A 31 13.76 20.28 4.39
CA ASP A 31 12.69 20.69 3.47
C ASP A 31 11.81 21.84 4.03
N GLY A 32 12.20 22.38 5.19
CA GLY A 32 11.50 23.50 5.83
C GLY A 32 10.40 23.09 6.85
N ASP A 33 10.27 21.80 7.16
CA ASP A 33 9.34 21.35 8.19
C ASP A 33 9.83 21.76 9.59
N SER A 34 8.90 21.98 10.51
CA SER A 34 9.21 22.39 11.88
C SER A 34 9.95 21.31 12.70
N ARG A 35 9.90 20.06 12.27
CA ARG A 35 10.54 18.91 12.95
C ARG A 35 10.88 17.80 11.96
N ALA A 36 11.78 16.92 12.38
CA ALA A 36 12.08 15.69 11.67
C ALA A 36 10.90 14.69 11.78
N GLU A 37 10.87 13.71 10.88
CA GLU A 37 9.89 12.62 10.89
C GLU A 37 9.91 11.85 12.21
N ALA A 38 8.71 11.66 12.79
CA ALA A 38 8.56 10.99 14.08
C ALA A 38 8.58 9.45 13.95
N VAL A 39 8.25 8.91 12.78
CA VAL A 39 8.34 7.47 12.51
C VAL A 39 9.81 7.11 12.30
N ASP A 40 10.44 6.61 13.36
CA ASP A 40 11.86 6.33 13.44
C ASP A 40 12.09 4.97 14.11
N GLU A 41 12.66 4.01 13.36
CA GLU A 41 12.96 2.67 13.90
C GLU A 41 13.93 2.71 15.10
N MET A 42 14.70 3.78 15.27
CA MET A 42 15.60 3.97 16.42
C MET A 42 14.88 4.56 17.64
N GLY A 43 13.62 5.02 17.48
CA GLY A 43 12.83 5.62 18.53
C GLY A 43 13.42 6.93 19.12
N MET A 44 14.25 7.63 18.35
CA MET A 44 14.95 8.83 18.80
C MET A 44 14.13 10.09 18.53
N MET A 45 13.51 10.63 19.57
CA MET A 45 12.82 11.91 19.48
C MET A 45 13.81 13.08 19.59
N VAL A 46 13.82 13.94 18.57
CA VAL A 46 14.61 15.20 18.56
C VAL A 46 13.69 16.42 18.76
N LYS A 47 14.25 17.49 19.31
CA LYS A 47 13.50 18.76 19.48
C LYS A 47 13.17 19.36 18.11
N PRO A 48 12.08 20.17 18.02
CA PRO A 48 11.77 20.91 16.81
C PRO A 48 12.97 21.70 16.28
N GLY A 49 13.10 21.81 14.97
CA GLY A 49 14.20 22.50 14.29
C GLY A 49 15.53 21.74 14.23
N ILE A 50 15.62 20.55 14.86
CA ILE A 50 16.84 19.73 14.81
C ILE A 50 16.67 18.62 13.77
N ARG A 51 17.64 18.51 12.85
CA ARG A 51 17.71 17.41 11.88
C ARG A 51 18.10 16.10 12.57
N ASN A 52 17.41 15.02 12.21
CA ASN A 52 17.78 13.66 12.61
C ASN A 52 18.49 12.95 11.46
N PHE A 53 19.79 13.16 11.32
CA PHE A 53 20.58 12.56 10.23
C PHE A 53 20.54 11.03 10.22
N SER A 54 20.37 10.39 11.38
CA SER A 54 20.27 8.93 11.47
C SER A 54 18.97 8.46 10.82
N ASN A 55 17.85 9.11 11.14
CA ASN A 55 16.56 8.76 10.54
C ASN A 55 16.53 9.13 9.05
N GLU A 56 17.05 10.31 8.66
CA GLU A 56 17.19 10.68 7.24
C GLU A 56 17.97 9.62 6.45
N SER A 57 19.06 9.08 7.04
CA SER A 57 19.85 8.01 6.40
C SER A 57 19.11 6.69 6.31
N ASN A 58 18.23 6.38 7.29
CA ASN A 58 17.37 5.20 7.27
C ASN A 58 16.32 5.30 6.15
N TYR A 59 15.70 6.46 5.97
CA TYR A 59 14.80 6.70 4.84
C TYR A 59 15.54 6.61 3.50
N ALA A 60 16.69 7.27 3.39
CA ALA A 60 17.52 7.18 2.18
C ALA A 60 17.92 5.74 1.79
N TYR A 61 18.05 4.84 2.78
CA TYR A 61 18.29 3.41 2.54
C TYR A 61 17.15 2.77 1.75
N GLY A 62 15.90 3.14 2.03
CA GLY A 62 14.72 2.62 1.33
C GLY A 62 14.85 2.79 -0.18
N ILE A 63 15.18 3.99 -0.64
CA ILE A 63 15.37 4.28 -2.08
C ILE A 63 16.65 3.61 -2.62
N LYS A 64 17.78 3.74 -1.91
CA LYS A 64 19.08 3.32 -2.45
C LYS A 64 19.30 1.82 -2.51
N ALA A 65 18.76 1.08 -1.54
CA ALA A 65 18.99 -0.35 -1.40
C ALA A 65 17.71 -1.18 -1.26
N GLY A 66 16.70 -0.65 -0.57
CA GLY A 66 15.44 -1.33 -0.32
C GLY A 66 14.61 -1.52 -1.59
N ALA A 67 14.33 -0.43 -2.30
CA ALA A 67 13.52 -0.46 -3.51
C ALA A 67 14.10 -1.39 -4.59
N PRO A 68 15.38 -1.28 -4.99
CA PRO A 68 15.95 -2.22 -5.96
C PRO A 68 15.81 -3.68 -5.54
N ARG A 69 16.05 -3.97 -4.25
CA ARG A 69 15.98 -5.34 -3.72
C ARG A 69 14.56 -5.89 -3.76
N ILE A 70 13.55 -5.14 -3.31
CA ILE A 70 12.15 -5.58 -3.35
C ILE A 70 11.68 -5.76 -4.80
N MET A 71 11.98 -4.82 -5.68
CA MET A 71 11.64 -4.91 -7.10
C MET A 71 12.30 -6.12 -7.77
N ASP A 72 13.57 -6.41 -7.47
CA ASP A 72 14.27 -7.59 -7.98
C ASP A 72 13.64 -8.90 -7.46
N ILE A 73 13.18 -8.92 -6.20
CA ILE A 73 12.46 -10.06 -5.62
C ILE A 73 11.16 -10.33 -6.38
N LEU A 74 10.39 -9.29 -6.68
CA LEU A 74 9.13 -9.37 -7.43
C LEU A 74 9.38 -9.81 -8.88
N THR A 75 10.32 -9.16 -9.57
CA THR A 75 10.65 -9.45 -10.98
C THR A 75 11.11 -10.90 -11.18
N ARG A 76 12.00 -11.41 -10.30
CA ARG A 76 12.47 -12.81 -10.38
C ARG A 76 11.35 -13.84 -10.21
N ARG A 77 10.24 -13.46 -9.57
CA ARG A 77 9.07 -14.31 -9.32
C ARG A 77 7.91 -14.06 -10.27
N ASN A 78 8.07 -13.12 -11.20
CA ASN A 78 7.02 -12.67 -12.11
C ASN A 78 5.74 -12.25 -11.36
N LEU A 79 5.92 -11.51 -10.25
CA LEU A 79 4.85 -11.00 -9.41
C LEU A 79 4.65 -9.51 -9.64
N THR A 80 3.39 -9.08 -9.73
CA THR A 80 3.02 -7.68 -9.74
C THR A 80 2.65 -7.20 -8.35
N ALA A 81 2.80 -5.90 -8.10
CA ALA A 81 2.48 -5.23 -6.85
C ALA A 81 1.81 -3.88 -7.10
N THR A 82 1.17 -3.35 -6.07
CA THR A 82 0.71 -1.96 -6.02
C THR A 82 1.70 -1.15 -5.19
N PHE A 83 2.34 -0.18 -5.81
CA PHE A 83 3.23 0.77 -5.12
C PHE A 83 2.41 1.96 -4.65
N THR A 84 2.17 2.08 -3.35
CA THR A 84 1.51 3.23 -2.75
C THR A 84 2.54 4.31 -2.52
N ALA A 85 2.52 5.34 -3.35
CA ALA A 85 3.58 6.34 -3.39
C ALA A 85 3.10 7.72 -2.91
N ALA A 86 3.82 8.31 -1.94
CA ALA A 86 3.79 9.74 -1.76
C ALA A 86 4.42 10.38 -3.00
N ALA A 87 3.66 11.24 -3.70
CA ALA A 87 4.05 11.71 -5.04
C ALA A 87 5.44 12.36 -5.08
N GLN A 88 5.80 13.13 -4.04
CA GLN A 88 7.13 13.75 -3.92
C GLN A 88 8.28 12.72 -3.86
N SER A 89 8.03 11.51 -3.35
CA SER A 89 9.04 10.43 -3.36
C SER A 89 9.39 10.03 -4.79
N LEU A 90 8.40 9.94 -5.67
CA LEU A 90 8.62 9.62 -7.09
C LEU A 90 9.29 10.77 -7.85
N GLU A 91 8.95 12.02 -7.54
CA GLU A 91 9.66 13.19 -8.10
C GLU A 91 11.16 13.16 -7.77
N ARG A 92 11.50 12.72 -6.55
CA ARG A 92 12.88 12.63 -6.04
C ARG A 92 13.61 11.36 -6.47
N ALA A 93 12.87 10.32 -6.86
CA ALA A 93 13.40 9.04 -7.29
C ALA A 93 12.83 8.61 -8.66
N PRO A 94 13.11 9.37 -9.74
CA PRO A 94 12.50 9.12 -11.07
C PRO A 94 12.87 7.75 -11.66
N ASP A 95 14.00 7.16 -11.27
CA ASP A 95 14.37 5.82 -11.71
C ASP A 95 13.46 4.74 -11.07
N ILE A 96 13.04 4.96 -9.82
CA ILE A 96 12.06 4.07 -9.16
C ILE A 96 10.69 4.24 -9.82
N ALA A 97 10.24 5.49 -10.05
CA ALA A 97 8.97 5.76 -10.74
C ALA A 97 8.91 5.06 -12.11
N ARG A 98 9.98 5.17 -12.90
CA ARG A 98 10.09 4.51 -14.20
C ARG A 98 10.02 3.00 -14.07
N ARG A 99 10.79 2.42 -13.13
CA ARG A 99 10.83 0.98 -12.93
C ARG A 99 9.48 0.41 -12.49
N ILE A 100 8.72 1.11 -11.63
CA ILE A 100 7.35 0.69 -11.27
C ILE A 100 6.51 0.47 -12.52
N THR A 101 6.57 1.41 -13.47
CA THR A 101 5.80 1.34 -14.72
C THR A 101 6.34 0.25 -15.66
N ASP A 102 7.66 0.21 -15.88
CA ASP A 102 8.31 -0.72 -16.82
C ASP A 102 8.14 -2.18 -16.40
N ASP A 103 8.15 -2.46 -15.09
CA ASP A 103 7.95 -3.81 -14.53
C ASP A 103 6.44 -4.18 -14.43
N GLY A 104 5.52 -3.31 -14.89
CA GLY A 104 4.08 -3.58 -14.94
C GLY A 104 3.38 -3.53 -13.60
N HIS A 105 3.94 -2.82 -12.62
CA HIS A 105 3.30 -2.57 -11.33
C HIS A 105 2.29 -1.42 -11.41
N GLU A 106 1.38 -1.37 -10.45
CA GLU A 106 0.47 -0.24 -10.27
C GLU A 106 1.11 0.83 -9.39
N THR A 107 0.85 2.11 -9.71
CA THR A 107 1.07 3.22 -8.77
C THR A 107 -0.25 3.68 -8.18
N CYS A 108 -0.39 3.59 -6.86
CA CYS A 108 -1.50 4.10 -6.06
C CYS A 108 -1.03 5.35 -5.29
N ALA A 109 -1.90 6.33 -5.10
CA ALA A 109 -1.53 7.55 -4.40
C ALA A 109 -1.49 7.36 -2.87
N HIS A 110 -0.45 7.91 -2.23
CA HIS A 110 -0.28 7.97 -0.78
C HIS A 110 -0.08 9.41 -0.28
N GLY A 111 -0.82 10.33 -0.90
CA GLY A 111 -0.67 11.76 -0.71
C GLY A 111 0.39 12.40 -1.61
N TYR A 112 0.43 13.75 -1.60
CA TYR A 112 1.53 14.46 -2.27
C TYR A 112 2.84 14.32 -1.49
N ARG A 113 2.77 14.54 -0.16
CA ARG A 113 3.82 14.21 0.82
C ARG A 113 3.28 13.17 1.78
N TRP A 114 4.17 12.48 2.46
CA TRP A 114 3.77 11.53 3.50
C TRP A 114 3.36 12.26 4.79
N GLN A 115 2.16 12.83 4.75
CA GLN A 115 1.58 13.67 5.81
C GLN A 115 0.17 13.21 6.16
N VAL A 116 -0.21 13.41 7.42
CA VAL A 116 -1.57 13.12 7.92
C VAL A 116 -2.57 14.16 7.43
N GLN A 117 -3.77 13.73 7.06
CA GLN A 117 -4.83 14.58 6.51
C GLN A 117 -5.74 15.20 7.59
N HIS A 118 -5.85 14.57 8.77
CA HIS A 118 -6.86 14.91 9.79
C HIS A 118 -6.83 16.37 10.28
N ASN A 119 -5.76 17.09 10.03
CA ASN A 119 -5.64 18.52 10.38
C ASN A 119 -5.88 19.46 9.19
N MET A 120 -6.20 18.94 8.02
CA MET A 120 -6.47 19.74 6.83
C MET A 120 -7.95 20.16 6.84
N ASP A 121 -8.22 21.41 6.44
CA ASP A 121 -9.56 21.78 6.04
C ASP A 121 -9.89 21.18 4.67
N GLU A 122 -11.14 21.28 4.23
CA GLU A 122 -11.61 20.64 3.01
C GLU A 122 -10.85 21.10 1.75
N ASP A 123 -10.59 22.40 1.64
CA ASP A 123 -9.91 22.96 0.47
C ASP A 123 -8.44 22.50 0.42
N ALA A 124 -7.77 22.48 1.57
CA ALA A 124 -6.39 21.98 1.68
C ALA A 124 -6.31 20.48 1.39
N GLU A 125 -7.26 19.67 1.88
CA GLU A 125 -7.31 18.24 1.63
C GLU A 125 -7.59 17.95 0.14
N ARG A 126 -8.52 18.67 -0.49
CA ARG A 126 -8.80 18.57 -1.93
C ARG A 126 -7.56 18.86 -2.77
N GLU A 127 -6.86 19.95 -2.44
CA GLU A 127 -5.62 20.31 -3.17
C GLU A 127 -4.52 19.27 -2.95
N PHE A 128 -4.39 18.74 -1.73
CA PHE A 128 -3.45 17.66 -1.41
C PHE A 128 -3.71 16.39 -2.25
N ILE A 129 -4.98 15.98 -2.37
CA ILE A 129 -5.43 14.83 -3.16
C ILE A 129 -5.18 15.08 -4.66
N ARG A 130 -5.58 16.25 -5.17
CA ARG A 130 -5.41 16.65 -6.57
C ARG A 130 -3.95 16.70 -6.97
N ARG A 131 -3.12 17.34 -6.16
CA ARG A 131 -1.69 17.48 -6.42
C ARG A 131 -0.98 16.12 -6.45
N ALA A 132 -1.36 15.20 -5.57
CA ALA A 132 -0.85 13.84 -5.59
C ALA A 132 -1.14 13.15 -6.94
N ALA A 133 -2.39 13.22 -7.42
CA ALA A 133 -2.76 12.63 -8.70
C ALA A 133 -1.98 13.21 -9.87
N GLN A 134 -1.87 14.55 -9.94
CA GLN A 134 -1.17 15.24 -11.01
C GLN A 134 0.34 14.92 -11.04
N SER A 135 0.98 14.90 -9.88
CA SER A 135 2.41 14.61 -9.79
C SER A 135 2.71 13.15 -10.14
N ILE A 136 1.90 12.19 -9.65
CA ILE A 136 2.06 10.78 -10.02
C ILE A 136 1.86 10.58 -11.53
N GLU A 137 0.84 11.20 -12.11
CA GLU A 137 0.61 11.14 -13.58
C GLU A 137 1.79 11.71 -14.37
N GLN A 138 2.38 12.79 -13.90
CA GLN A 138 3.58 13.39 -14.54
C GLN A 138 4.82 12.50 -14.43
N THR A 139 5.01 11.80 -13.30
CA THR A 139 6.21 11.00 -13.05
C THR A 139 6.13 9.59 -13.62
N THR A 140 4.92 9.01 -13.72
CA THR A 140 4.71 7.62 -14.15
C THR A 140 3.99 7.50 -15.49
N GLY A 141 3.41 8.59 -16.01
CA GLY A 141 2.59 8.59 -17.24
C GLY A 141 1.19 8.02 -17.02
N THR A 142 0.81 7.64 -15.80
CA THR A 142 -0.50 7.04 -15.49
C THR A 142 -1.13 7.72 -14.28
N ARG A 143 -2.38 8.19 -14.42
CA ARG A 143 -3.13 8.75 -13.30
C ARG A 143 -3.50 7.65 -12.30
N PRO A 144 -3.22 7.81 -10.99
CA PRO A 144 -3.58 6.83 -9.99
C PRO A 144 -5.11 6.75 -9.82
N VAL A 145 -5.62 5.55 -9.61
CA VAL A 145 -7.06 5.30 -9.39
C VAL A 145 -7.37 4.88 -7.95
N GLY A 146 -6.35 4.65 -7.14
CA GLY A 146 -6.45 4.24 -5.75
C GLY A 146 -5.78 5.21 -4.79
N TRP A 147 -6.25 5.19 -3.55
CA TRP A 147 -5.76 6.03 -2.47
C TRP A 147 -5.50 5.24 -1.19
N LEU A 148 -4.38 5.53 -0.54
CA LEU A 148 -4.06 5.17 0.84
C LEU A 148 -3.69 6.44 1.60
N SER A 149 -4.33 6.72 2.72
CA SER A 149 -3.97 7.84 3.57
C SER A 149 -2.83 7.47 4.53
N ARG A 150 -2.05 8.46 4.94
CA ARG A 150 -1.16 8.26 6.08
C ARG A 150 -2.01 8.22 7.37
N TYR A 151 -2.44 7.02 7.77
CA TYR A 151 -3.25 6.73 8.96
C TYR A 151 -4.59 7.48 9.00
N LEU A 152 -4.63 8.68 9.59
CA LEU A 152 -5.86 9.41 9.87
C LEU A 152 -6.32 10.22 8.66
N PHE A 153 -7.44 9.83 8.09
CA PHE A 153 -8.17 10.58 7.09
C PHE A 153 -9.35 11.35 7.72
N THR A 154 -10.01 12.24 6.96
CA THR A 154 -11.12 13.07 7.44
C THR A 154 -12.47 12.47 7.04
N ALA A 155 -13.55 13.02 7.58
CA ALA A 155 -14.91 12.68 7.14
C ALA A 155 -15.15 13.02 5.66
N ASN A 156 -14.43 14.02 5.12
CA ASN A 156 -14.55 14.44 3.72
C ASN A 156 -13.78 13.57 2.73
N THR A 157 -12.77 12.82 3.18
CA THR A 157 -11.80 12.14 2.31
C THR A 157 -12.46 11.31 1.21
N ARG A 158 -13.41 10.41 1.56
CA ARG A 158 -14.05 9.54 0.56
C ARG A 158 -14.86 10.32 -0.48
N ARG A 159 -15.54 11.37 -0.07
CA ARG A 159 -16.23 12.28 -0.98
C ARG A 159 -15.26 12.97 -1.92
N LEU A 160 -14.20 13.56 -1.38
CA LEU A 160 -13.16 14.23 -2.17
C LEU A 160 -12.48 13.31 -3.14
N LEU A 161 -12.17 12.07 -2.74
CA LEU A 161 -11.60 11.05 -3.63
C LEU A 161 -12.50 10.74 -4.83
N ILE A 162 -13.82 10.59 -4.59
CA ILE A 162 -14.79 10.36 -5.68
C ILE A 162 -14.82 11.57 -6.63
N GLU A 163 -14.90 12.77 -6.10
CA GLU A 163 -14.93 14.02 -6.88
C GLU A 163 -13.66 14.24 -7.70
N GLU A 164 -12.50 13.80 -7.20
CA GLU A 164 -11.20 13.87 -7.90
C GLU A 164 -10.93 12.62 -8.79
N GLY A 165 -11.89 11.70 -8.91
CA GLY A 165 -11.86 10.60 -9.86
C GLY A 165 -11.16 9.34 -9.39
N TYR A 166 -10.88 9.19 -8.11
CA TYR A 166 -10.39 7.94 -7.54
C TYR A 166 -11.50 6.90 -7.49
N ARG A 167 -11.14 5.64 -7.67
CA ARG A 167 -12.08 4.51 -7.82
C ARG A 167 -12.07 3.55 -6.64
N TYR A 168 -11.00 3.53 -5.82
CA TYR A 168 -10.95 2.74 -4.60
C TYR A 168 -10.14 3.43 -3.50
N HIS A 169 -10.47 3.09 -2.25
CA HIS A 169 -9.82 3.57 -1.03
C HIS A 169 -9.37 2.37 -0.19
N MET A 170 -8.21 2.48 0.47
CA MET A 170 -7.60 1.36 1.20
C MET A 170 -7.78 1.46 2.72
N ASP A 171 -8.10 2.63 3.25
CA ASP A 171 -8.15 2.89 4.68
C ASP A 171 -9.46 2.41 5.30
N ASP A 172 -9.58 1.11 5.38
CA ASP A 172 -10.59 0.41 6.14
C ASP A 172 -10.07 -0.99 6.43
N TYR A 173 -10.28 -1.48 7.63
CA TYR A 173 -9.69 -2.72 8.13
C TYR A 173 -10.77 -3.66 8.66
N SER A 174 -12.02 -3.48 8.22
CA SER A 174 -13.19 -4.13 8.82
C SER A 174 -13.60 -5.44 8.15
N ASP A 175 -13.00 -5.81 7.03
CA ASP A 175 -13.33 -7.04 6.30
C ASP A 175 -12.08 -7.63 5.59
N ASP A 176 -12.14 -8.93 5.29
CA ASP A 176 -11.14 -9.69 4.52
C ASP A 176 -11.50 -9.82 3.02
N LYS A 177 -12.36 -8.96 2.52
CA LYS A 177 -12.75 -8.88 1.11
C LYS A 177 -13.09 -7.45 0.71
N PRO A 178 -13.07 -7.11 -0.58
CA PRO A 178 -13.58 -5.83 -1.04
C PRO A 178 -15.05 -5.62 -0.71
N PHE A 179 -15.44 -4.37 -0.45
CA PHE A 179 -16.83 -4.00 -0.22
C PHE A 179 -17.09 -2.55 -0.66
N TRP A 180 -18.38 -2.21 -0.84
CA TRP A 180 -18.79 -0.87 -1.21
C TRP A 180 -19.20 -0.06 0.03
N ASP A 181 -18.58 1.09 0.23
CA ASP A 181 -19.07 2.10 1.15
C ASP A 181 -20.08 3.00 0.42
N THR A 182 -21.33 2.98 0.90
CA THR A 182 -22.42 3.78 0.35
C THR A 182 -22.66 5.09 1.08
N ASN A 183 -21.92 5.36 2.16
CA ASN A 183 -22.08 6.54 3.02
C ASN A 183 -21.14 7.68 2.61
N THR A 184 -21.07 8.01 1.34
CA THR A 184 -20.06 8.92 0.78
C THR A 184 -20.54 10.35 0.58
N GLU A 185 -21.78 10.69 0.93
CA GLU A 185 -22.44 12.00 0.70
C GLU A 185 -22.58 12.41 -0.78
N THR A 186 -21.88 11.76 -1.71
CA THR A 186 -21.99 12.04 -3.16
C THR A 186 -23.14 11.29 -3.82
N GLY A 187 -23.72 10.31 -3.14
CA GLY A 187 -24.63 9.33 -3.73
C GLY A 187 -23.94 8.31 -4.66
N GLN A 188 -22.62 8.37 -4.79
CA GLN A 188 -21.80 7.38 -5.49
C GLN A 188 -21.01 6.57 -4.46
N PRO A 189 -21.09 5.23 -4.47
CA PRO A 189 -20.34 4.41 -3.53
C PRO A 189 -18.84 4.42 -3.85
N MET A 190 -18.01 4.33 -2.79
CA MET A 190 -16.57 4.11 -2.90
C MET A 190 -16.27 2.62 -2.70
N LEU A 191 -15.48 2.03 -3.61
CA LEU A 191 -14.97 0.69 -3.38
C LEU A 191 -13.87 0.72 -2.31
N ILE A 192 -14.03 -0.10 -1.30
CA ILE A 192 -13.02 -0.32 -0.27
C ILE A 192 -12.27 -1.61 -0.58
N LEU A 193 -10.95 -1.50 -0.67
CA LEU A 193 -10.03 -2.63 -0.72
C LEU A 193 -9.24 -2.63 0.58
N PRO A 194 -9.61 -3.45 1.58
CA PRO A 194 -9.00 -3.39 2.91
C PRO A 194 -7.48 -3.54 2.87
N TYR A 195 -6.78 -2.73 3.68
CA TYR A 195 -5.33 -2.76 3.77
C TYR A 195 -4.85 -3.63 4.95
N ALA A 196 -3.56 -3.96 4.94
CA ALA A 196 -2.95 -4.80 5.95
C ALA A 196 -2.66 -4.03 7.26
N ILE A 197 -3.12 -4.56 8.39
CA ILE A 197 -2.66 -4.14 9.72
C ILE A 197 -1.64 -5.13 10.28
N ASP A 198 -1.98 -6.39 10.25
CA ASP A 198 -1.25 -7.50 10.89
C ASP A 198 -0.24 -8.17 9.96
N THR A 199 -0.54 -8.23 8.67
CA THR A 199 0.35 -8.72 7.61
C THR A 199 1.27 -7.63 7.03
N ASN A 200 1.47 -6.55 7.77
CA ASN A 200 2.35 -5.43 7.44
C ASN A 200 3.73 -5.63 8.05
N ASP A 201 4.79 -5.30 7.34
CA ASP A 201 6.19 -5.47 7.78
C ASP A 201 6.57 -4.56 8.96
N MET A 202 5.76 -3.55 9.29
CA MET A 202 5.89 -2.77 10.51
C MET A 202 5.82 -3.62 11.78
N LYS A 203 5.25 -4.82 11.71
CA LYS A 203 5.26 -5.79 12.82
C LYS A 203 6.67 -6.26 13.18
N MET A 204 7.62 -6.17 12.27
CA MET A 204 9.03 -6.46 12.57
C MET A 204 9.74 -5.30 13.30
N TRP A 205 9.06 -4.18 13.44
CA TRP A 205 9.62 -2.99 14.08
C TRP A 205 8.83 -2.54 15.30
N ASN A 206 7.48 -2.48 15.22
CA ASN A 206 6.63 -2.06 16.33
C ASN A 206 6.67 -3.07 17.49
N ALA A 207 6.77 -2.57 18.70
CA ALA A 207 6.77 -3.43 19.90
C ALA A 207 5.39 -4.08 20.18
N PRO A 208 5.32 -5.38 20.53
CA PRO A 208 6.43 -6.34 20.51
C PRO A 208 6.82 -6.69 19.06
N ALA A 209 8.09 -6.49 18.73
CA ALA A 209 8.56 -6.70 17.36
C ALA A 209 8.68 -8.21 17.05
N TYR A 210 8.21 -8.60 15.86
CA TYR A 210 8.43 -9.94 15.32
C TYR A 210 9.87 -10.06 14.78
N THR A 211 10.47 -11.22 14.94
CA THR A 211 11.62 -11.56 14.11
C THR A 211 11.17 -11.74 12.65
N PRO A 212 12.08 -11.65 11.67
CA PRO A 212 11.71 -11.95 10.28
C PRO A 212 11.07 -13.32 10.09
N LYS A 213 11.51 -14.33 10.89
CA LYS A 213 10.91 -15.66 10.87
C LYS A 213 9.49 -15.66 11.43
N ASP A 214 9.26 -15.05 12.60
CA ASP A 214 7.92 -14.98 13.19
C ASP A 214 6.94 -14.26 12.27
N TRP A 215 7.41 -13.21 11.58
CA TRP A 215 6.59 -12.51 10.59
C TRP A 215 6.25 -13.40 9.39
N ALA A 216 7.22 -14.14 8.85
CA ALA A 216 6.96 -15.09 7.76
C ALA A 216 6.02 -16.22 8.19
N ASP A 217 6.18 -16.76 9.39
CA ASP A 217 5.29 -17.78 9.95
C ASP A 217 3.85 -17.23 10.09
N TYR A 218 3.70 -16.00 10.61
CA TYR A 218 2.40 -15.33 10.69
C TYR A 218 1.74 -15.11 9.32
N LEU A 219 2.51 -14.68 8.32
CA LEU A 219 2.01 -14.55 6.94
C LEU A 219 1.53 -15.89 6.39
N ASN A 220 2.25 -16.97 6.67
CA ASN A 220 1.89 -18.30 6.23
C ASN A 220 0.60 -18.80 6.89
N ASP A 221 0.42 -18.57 8.19
CA ASP A 221 -0.79 -18.94 8.92
C ASP A 221 -2.00 -18.14 8.40
N THR A 222 -1.83 -16.83 8.16
CA THR A 222 -2.86 -15.97 7.57
C THR A 222 -3.26 -16.46 6.17
N LEU A 223 -2.26 -16.80 5.35
CA LEU A 223 -2.49 -17.35 4.00
C LEU A 223 -3.33 -18.62 4.06
N ASP A 224 -3.01 -19.55 4.97
CA ASP A 224 -3.71 -20.82 5.11
C ASP A 224 -5.18 -20.63 5.49
N VAL A 225 -5.46 -19.80 6.49
CA VAL A 225 -6.82 -19.51 6.93
C VAL A 225 -7.65 -18.89 5.82
N LEU A 226 -7.16 -17.82 5.19
CA LEU A 226 -7.88 -17.12 4.12
C LEU A 226 -8.04 -17.98 2.88
N TYR A 227 -7.08 -18.85 2.57
CA TYR A 227 -7.17 -19.79 1.46
C TYR A 227 -8.23 -20.87 1.69
N GLU A 228 -8.34 -21.40 2.92
CA GLU A 228 -9.39 -22.36 3.29
C GLU A 228 -10.78 -21.72 3.21
N GLU A 229 -10.96 -20.55 3.82
CA GLU A 229 -12.21 -19.80 3.78
C GLU A 229 -12.59 -19.38 2.36
N GLY A 230 -11.60 -19.12 1.50
CA GLY A 230 -11.78 -18.75 0.09
C GLY A 230 -12.45 -19.83 -0.77
N ALA A 231 -12.58 -21.06 -0.27
CA ALA A 231 -13.37 -22.11 -0.89
C ALA A 231 -14.90 -21.88 -0.76
N GLU A 232 -15.32 -21.08 0.21
CA GLU A 232 -16.73 -20.85 0.52
C GLU A 232 -17.17 -19.40 0.30
N VAL A 233 -16.29 -18.44 0.56
CA VAL A 233 -16.57 -17.00 0.45
C VAL A 233 -15.38 -16.28 -0.17
N PRO A 234 -15.59 -15.12 -0.85
CA PRO A 234 -14.46 -14.37 -1.39
C PRO A 234 -13.53 -13.92 -0.26
N ARG A 235 -12.23 -14.15 -0.44
CA ARG A 235 -11.19 -13.67 0.47
C ARG A 235 -10.10 -12.94 -0.28
N MET A 236 -9.54 -11.93 0.38
CA MET A 236 -8.42 -11.13 -0.10
C MET A 236 -7.39 -11.00 1.02
N MET A 237 -6.13 -11.24 0.71
CA MET A 237 -5.01 -10.97 1.61
C MET A 237 -4.25 -9.74 1.12
N SER A 238 -3.97 -8.80 2.01
CA SER A 238 -3.03 -7.69 1.76
C SER A 238 -1.70 -7.99 2.44
N LEU A 239 -0.60 -7.79 1.73
CA LEU A 239 0.76 -7.82 2.27
C LEU A 239 1.33 -6.41 2.18
N GLY A 240 1.58 -5.77 3.33
CA GLY A 240 2.12 -4.40 3.39
C GLY A 240 3.63 -4.40 3.60
N LEU A 241 4.36 -3.69 2.75
CA LEU A 241 5.83 -3.63 2.73
C LEU A 241 6.31 -2.17 2.67
N HIS A 242 7.31 -1.83 3.48
CA HIS A 242 8.01 -0.55 3.40
C HIS A 242 9.43 -0.75 2.87
N LEU A 243 9.88 0.12 1.97
CA LEU A 243 11.19 -0.03 1.32
C LEU A 243 12.35 -0.12 2.32
N ARG A 244 12.30 0.71 3.38
CA ARG A 244 13.33 0.74 4.44
C ARG A 244 13.25 -0.42 5.44
N ILE A 245 12.09 -1.12 5.52
CA ILE A 245 11.84 -2.21 6.46
C ILE A 245 12.09 -3.56 5.79
N ALA A 246 11.17 -4.01 4.92
CA ALA A 246 11.30 -5.28 4.21
C ALA A 246 12.53 -5.33 3.30
N GLY A 247 12.99 -4.18 2.79
CA GLY A 247 14.19 -4.09 1.98
C GLY A 247 15.52 -4.36 2.70
N ARG A 248 15.55 -4.53 4.04
CA ARG A 248 16.76 -4.95 4.77
C ARG A 248 17.08 -6.42 4.47
N PRO A 249 18.37 -6.80 4.30
CA PRO A 249 18.75 -8.15 3.83
C PRO A 249 18.12 -9.30 4.61
N GLY A 250 18.17 -9.26 5.93
CA GLY A 250 17.62 -10.31 6.77
C GLY A 250 16.08 -10.40 6.72
N ARG A 251 15.41 -9.26 6.56
CA ARG A 251 13.95 -9.17 6.42
C ARG A 251 13.51 -9.58 4.99
N ALA A 252 14.29 -9.20 3.99
CA ALA A 252 14.06 -9.59 2.59
C ALA A 252 14.09 -11.11 2.39
N ALA A 253 14.93 -11.84 3.13
CA ALA A 253 14.96 -13.30 3.08
C ALA A 253 13.62 -13.92 3.55
N ALA A 254 12.98 -13.35 4.57
CA ALA A 254 11.66 -13.79 5.01
C ALA A 254 10.57 -13.52 3.96
N LEU A 255 10.62 -12.32 3.35
CA LEU A 255 9.73 -11.98 2.23
C LEU A 255 9.90 -12.95 1.05
N GLU A 256 11.13 -13.25 0.67
CA GLU A 256 11.42 -14.21 -0.41
C GLU A 256 10.81 -15.58 -0.12
N SER A 257 11.00 -16.10 1.09
CA SER A 257 10.46 -17.40 1.51
C SER A 257 8.93 -17.44 1.42
N PHE A 258 8.25 -16.38 1.88
CA PHE A 258 6.80 -16.28 1.77
C PHE A 258 6.32 -16.23 0.31
N LEU A 259 6.96 -15.39 -0.53
CA LEU A 259 6.57 -15.26 -1.94
C LEU A 259 6.87 -16.53 -2.75
N ASP A 260 7.88 -17.32 -2.39
CA ASP A 260 8.13 -18.64 -2.99
C ASP A 260 6.99 -19.62 -2.68
N ARG A 261 6.47 -19.58 -1.44
CA ARG A 261 5.27 -20.35 -1.08
C ARG A 261 4.05 -19.90 -1.87
N VAL A 262 3.82 -18.59 -1.98
CA VAL A 262 2.70 -18.03 -2.76
C VAL A 262 2.75 -18.56 -4.21
N ASN A 263 3.92 -18.49 -4.85
CA ASN A 263 4.09 -18.94 -6.23
C ASN A 263 3.93 -20.45 -6.42
N SER A 264 4.19 -21.24 -5.37
CA SER A 264 4.04 -22.71 -5.42
C SER A 264 2.65 -23.19 -5.02
N THR A 265 1.75 -22.29 -4.61
CA THR A 265 0.39 -22.64 -4.18
C THR A 265 -0.61 -22.32 -5.28
N ASP A 266 -1.24 -23.38 -5.83
CA ASP A 266 -2.30 -23.21 -6.82
C ASP A 266 -3.52 -22.49 -6.23
N GLY A 267 -4.24 -21.74 -7.06
CA GLY A 267 -5.47 -21.06 -6.62
C GLY A 267 -5.28 -19.76 -5.84
N ILE A 268 -4.08 -19.18 -5.86
CA ILE A 268 -3.82 -17.81 -5.42
C ILE A 268 -3.70 -16.92 -6.66
N TRP A 269 -4.47 -15.84 -6.69
CA TRP A 269 -4.36 -14.80 -7.70
C TRP A 269 -3.60 -13.60 -7.13
N VAL A 270 -2.33 -13.48 -7.46
CA VAL A 270 -1.54 -12.30 -7.12
C VAL A 270 -1.88 -11.20 -8.12
N ALA A 271 -2.34 -10.07 -7.62
CA ALA A 271 -2.86 -8.99 -8.45
C ALA A 271 -2.59 -7.61 -7.86
N THR A 272 -2.51 -6.61 -8.73
CA THR A 272 -2.56 -5.21 -8.30
C THR A 272 -3.95 -4.87 -7.76
N ARG A 273 -4.03 -3.84 -6.94
CA ARG A 273 -5.33 -3.37 -6.41
C ARG A 273 -6.24 -2.85 -7.51
N ALA A 274 -5.71 -2.24 -8.54
CA ALA A 274 -6.48 -1.85 -9.71
C ALA A 274 -7.12 -3.07 -10.40
N GLN A 275 -6.39 -4.17 -10.57
CA GLN A 275 -6.93 -5.41 -11.12
C GLN A 275 -8.02 -6.01 -10.22
N ILE A 276 -7.82 -6.02 -8.91
CA ILE A 276 -8.83 -6.47 -7.95
C ILE A 276 -10.07 -5.58 -8.03
N MET A 277 -9.90 -4.26 -8.05
CA MET A 277 -10.97 -3.27 -8.19
C MET A 277 -11.78 -3.49 -9.48
N GLU A 278 -11.11 -3.66 -10.62
CA GLU A 278 -11.79 -3.89 -11.90
C GLU A 278 -12.60 -5.20 -11.90
N HIS A 279 -11.98 -6.28 -11.38
CA HIS A 279 -12.66 -7.57 -11.27
C HIS A 279 -13.87 -7.50 -10.34
N TRP A 280 -13.71 -6.90 -9.14
CA TRP A 280 -14.77 -6.78 -8.16
C TRP A 280 -15.93 -5.92 -8.66
N THR A 281 -15.64 -4.76 -9.25
CA THR A 281 -16.65 -3.86 -9.82
C THR A 281 -17.47 -4.55 -10.91
N LYS A 282 -16.84 -5.37 -11.74
CA LYS A 282 -17.53 -6.13 -12.78
C LYS A 282 -18.39 -7.25 -12.20
N ARG A 283 -17.94 -7.93 -11.17
CA ARG A 283 -18.61 -9.09 -10.57
C ARG A 283 -19.71 -8.69 -9.58
N PHE A 284 -19.48 -7.62 -8.84
CA PHE A 284 -20.35 -7.08 -7.79
C PHE A 284 -20.56 -5.57 -7.98
N PRO A 285 -21.29 -5.15 -9.03
CA PRO A 285 -21.50 -3.73 -9.27
C PRO A 285 -22.35 -3.09 -8.16
N PRO A 286 -22.10 -1.81 -7.83
CA PRO A 286 -22.78 -1.13 -6.72
C PRO A 286 -24.29 -0.96 -6.92
N SER A 287 -24.78 -1.07 -8.15
CA SER A 287 -26.21 -0.99 -8.47
C SER A 287 -27.06 -2.13 -7.89
N ASN A 288 -26.42 -3.15 -7.32
CA ASN A 288 -27.09 -4.31 -6.72
C ASN A 288 -27.10 -4.28 -5.17
N LEU A 289 -26.73 -3.14 -4.57
CA LEU A 289 -26.68 -2.95 -3.11
C LEU A 289 -27.95 -2.26 -2.58
#